data_d95bdfe4e7124fcd69602b89dc3d94b1
#
_entry.id   d95bdfe4e7124fcd69602b89dc3d94b1
#
_cell.length_a   1.000
_cell.length_b   1.000
_cell.length_c   1.000
_cell.angle_alpha   90.00
_cell.angle_beta   90.00
_cell.angle_gamma   90.00
#
_symmetry.space_group_name_H-M   'P 1'
#
loop_
_entity.id
_entity.type
_entity.pdbx_description
1 polymer ?
#
loop_
_entity_poly.entity_id
_entity_poly.type
_entity_poly.pdbx_seq_one_letter_code
_entity_poly.pdbx_strand_id
1 'polypeptide(L)'
;MYETILSPINYGGLQLKNRIIFAPTTFGLSDEEYLARIRSIAEGGCAMIIVGDVPVGKSKFEKSLFDSKEFAFYQKIVEIAHDADCRVCAQLHQSDSNLLAMFKYIPGLLLKKITPDQLREKLNEEVAPYITNMSQRK
;
A
#
# COMPACT_ATOMS: atom_id res chain seq x y z
N MET A 1 -18.08 -11.54 25.94
CA MET A 1 -16.64 -11.72 25.55
C MET A 1 -16.23 -10.87 24.36
N TYR A 2 -17.12 -10.60 23.39
CA TYR A 2 -16.80 -9.79 22.20
C TYR A 2 -17.16 -8.31 22.30
N GLU A 3 -17.78 -7.87 23.40
CA GLU A 3 -18.25 -6.49 23.58
C GLU A 3 -17.16 -5.44 23.42
N THR A 4 -15.97 -5.69 23.96
CA THR A 4 -14.81 -4.78 23.83
C THR A 4 -14.33 -4.64 22.39
N ILE A 5 -14.27 -5.73 21.60
CA ILE A 5 -13.81 -5.71 20.21
C ILE A 5 -14.82 -4.97 19.32
N LEU A 6 -16.10 -5.13 19.61
CA LEU A 6 -17.19 -4.53 18.84
C LEU A 6 -17.57 -3.12 19.34
N SER A 7 -16.98 -2.65 20.46
CA SER A 7 -17.24 -1.29 20.95
C SER A 7 -16.51 -0.23 20.11
N PRO A 8 -17.13 0.94 19.90
CA PRO A 8 -16.50 2.05 19.22
C PRO A 8 -15.21 2.50 19.89
N ILE A 9 -14.31 3.07 19.11
CA ILE A 9 -13.06 3.65 19.60
C ILE A 9 -12.74 4.96 18.87
N ASN A 10 -12.19 5.92 19.61
CA ASN A 10 -11.57 7.11 19.03
C ASN A 10 -10.07 6.91 19.00
N TYR A 11 -9.47 6.93 17.80
CA TYR A 11 -8.05 6.79 17.57
C TYR A 11 -7.51 8.05 16.88
N GLY A 12 -6.82 8.91 17.64
CA GLY A 12 -6.23 10.14 17.09
C GLY A 12 -7.25 11.10 16.46
N GLY A 13 -8.48 11.15 16.96
CA GLY A 13 -9.57 11.95 16.40
C GLY A 13 -10.41 11.22 15.35
N LEU A 14 -9.98 10.04 14.90
CA LEU A 14 -10.75 9.20 13.99
C LEU A 14 -11.72 8.30 14.77
N GLN A 15 -13.01 8.47 14.53
CA GLN A 15 -14.06 7.61 15.11
C GLN A 15 -14.19 6.33 14.29
N LEU A 16 -14.02 5.19 14.95
CA LEU A 16 -14.21 3.86 14.39
C LEU A 16 -15.38 3.17 15.08
N LYS A 17 -16.25 2.52 14.30
CA LYS A 17 -17.45 1.82 14.82
C LYS A 17 -17.12 0.62 15.70
N ASN A 18 -15.93 0.06 15.58
CA ASN A 18 -15.39 -1.03 16.41
C ASN A 18 -13.85 -1.07 16.29
N ARG A 19 -13.22 -2.11 16.84
CA ARG A 19 -11.76 -2.28 16.89
C ARG A 19 -11.21 -3.25 15.85
N ILE A 20 -12.00 -3.62 14.83
CA ILE A 20 -11.58 -4.55 13.78
C ILE A 20 -11.06 -3.75 12.59
N ILE A 21 -9.80 -3.94 12.27
CA ILE A 21 -9.13 -3.31 11.13
C ILE A 21 -8.64 -4.41 10.20
N PHE A 22 -8.98 -4.29 8.91
CA PHE A 22 -8.44 -5.18 7.89
C PHE A 22 -7.05 -4.71 7.48
N ALA A 23 -6.06 -5.57 7.71
CA ALA A 23 -4.65 -5.29 7.41
C ALA A 23 -4.40 -5.19 5.90
N PRO A 24 -3.36 -4.46 5.45
CA PRO A 24 -3.03 -4.34 4.04
C PRO A 24 -2.66 -5.71 3.47
N THR A 25 -3.29 -6.06 2.35
CA THR A 25 -3.10 -7.34 1.67
C THR A 25 -3.19 -7.14 0.16
N THR A 26 -2.22 -7.69 -0.56
CA THR A 26 -2.24 -7.76 -2.02
C THR A 26 -2.89 -9.07 -2.44
N PHE A 27 -4.02 -9.00 -3.14
CA PHE A 27 -4.84 -10.19 -3.47
C PHE A 27 -4.44 -10.84 -4.80
N GLY A 28 -3.75 -10.15 -5.68
CA GLY A 28 -3.47 -10.65 -7.04
C GLY A 28 -4.73 -10.83 -7.90
N LEU A 29 -5.78 -10.08 -7.61
CA LEU A 29 -7.08 -10.15 -8.25
C LEU A 29 -7.22 -9.12 -9.38
N SER A 30 -8.17 -9.32 -10.29
CA SER A 30 -8.62 -8.26 -11.19
C SER A 30 -9.27 -7.12 -10.42
N ASP A 31 -9.43 -5.96 -11.05
CA ASP A 31 -10.03 -4.78 -10.41
C ASP A 31 -11.44 -5.05 -9.89
N GLU A 32 -12.23 -5.77 -10.69
CA GLU A 32 -13.61 -6.10 -10.35
C GLU A 32 -13.68 -7.05 -9.15
N GLU A 33 -12.87 -8.09 -9.15
CA GLU A 33 -12.76 -9.04 -8.03
C GLU A 33 -12.21 -8.35 -6.77
N TYR A 34 -11.26 -7.42 -6.93
CA TYR A 34 -10.72 -6.64 -5.82
C TYR A 34 -11.81 -5.77 -5.18
N LEU A 35 -12.58 -5.03 -5.97
CA LEU A 35 -13.69 -4.20 -5.47
C LEU A 35 -14.79 -5.06 -4.81
N ALA A 36 -15.11 -6.22 -5.37
CA ALA A 36 -16.04 -7.17 -4.75
C ALA A 36 -15.51 -7.68 -3.41
N ARG A 37 -14.20 -7.93 -3.30
CA ARG A 37 -13.55 -8.34 -2.05
C ARG A 37 -13.59 -7.24 -1.01
N ILE A 38 -13.29 -5.99 -1.38
CA ILE A 38 -13.39 -4.82 -0.49
C ILE A 38 -14.82 -4.68 0.04
N ARG A 39 -15.83 -4.82 -0.82
CA ARG A 39 -17.24 -4.80 -0.42
C ARG A 39 -17.54 -5.89 0.63
N SER A 40 -17.17 -7.11 0.35
CA SER A 40 -17.38 -8.24 1.28
C SER A 40 -16.72 -8.01 2.64
N ILE A 41 -15.51 -7.40 2.67
CA ILE A 41 -14.80 -7.10 3.92
C ILE A 41 -15.50 -5.97 4.69
N ALA A 42 -15.92 -4.90 4.00
CA ALA A 42 -16.58 -3.76 4.61
C ALA A 42 -17.95 -4.14 5.20
N GLU A 43 -18.77 -4.89 4.42
CA GLU A 43 -20.07 -5.44 4.83
C GLU A 43 -19.92 -6.48 5.95
N GLY A 44 -18.77 -7.18 6.01
CA GLY A 44 -18.40 -8.08 7.12
C GLY A 44 -18.20 -7.39 8.46
N GLY A 45 -18.29 -6.06 8.49
CA GLY A 45 -18.38 -5.26 9.72
C GLY A 45 -17.05 -4.71 10.23
N CYS A 46 -15.95 -4.76 9.47
CA CYS A 46 -14.72 -4.09 9.91
C CYS A 46 -14.91 -2.56 9.95
N ALA A 47 -14.18 -1.90 10.84
CA ALA A 47 -14.27 -0.46 11.02
C ALA A 47 -13.34 0.32 10.09
N MET A 48 -12.25 -0.32 9.64
CA MET A 48 -11.29 0.29 8.72
C MET A 48 -10.62 -0.75 7.84
N ILE A 49 -10.40 -0.42 6.58
CA ILE A 49 -9.60 -1.19 5.63
C ILE A 49 -8.32 -0.41 5.34
N ILE A 50 -7.16 -1.06 5.47
CA ILE A 50 -5.89 -0.50 5.02
C ILE A 50 -5.61 -1.05 3.62
N VAL A 51 -5.64 -0.17 2.62
CA VAL A 51 -5.29 -0.50 1.23
C VAL A 51 -3.77 -0.52 1.13
N GLY A 52 -3.22 -1.68 0.77
CA GLY A 52 -1.78 -1.89 0.63
C GLY A 52 -1.22 -1.39 -0.69
N ASP A 53 0.10 -1.26 -0.72
CA ASP A 53 0.88 -1.03 -1.94
C ASP A 53 0.45 0.21 -2.75
N VAL A 54 0.15 1.32 -2.06
CA VAL A 54 -0.19 2.59 -2.70
C VAL A 54 1.08 3.42 -2.92
N PRO A 55 1.57 3.56 -4.16
CA PRO A 55 2.84 4.23 -4.42
C PRO A 55 2.76 5.73 -4.14
N VAL A 56 3.83 6.29 -3.56
CA VAL A 56 3.98 7.74 -3.24
C VAL A 56 4.27 8.61 -4.46
N GLY A 57 4.34 8.03 -5.64
CA GLY A 57 4.62 8.72 -6.91
C GLY A 57 4.00 7.98 -8.08
N LYS A 58 4.29 8.43 -9.30
CA LYS A 58 3.89 7.69 -10.50
C LYS A 58 4.61 6.34 -10.53
N SER A 59 3.85 5.27 -10.66
CA SER A 59 4.34 3.91 -10.84
C SER A 59 4.09 3.41 -12.25
N LYS A 60 4.93 2.48 -12.73
CA LYS A 60 4.73 1.77 -14.01
C LYS A 60 4.06 0.41 -13.82
N PHE A 61 4.06 -0.10 -12.60
CA PHE A 61 3.66 -1.46 -12.30
C PHE A 61 2.47 -1.54 -11.34
N GLU A 62 2.19 -0.44 -10.63
CA GLU A 62 1.18 -0.39 -9.58
C GLU A 62 0.25 0.80 -9.80
N LYS A 63 -1.00 0.66 -9.40
CA LYS A 63 -1.98 1.75 -9.47
C LYS A 63 -1.57 2.90 -8.57
N SER A 64 -1.48 4.09 -9.14
CA SER A 64 -1.01 5.29 -8.46
C SER A 64 -2.12 6.33 -8.29
N LEU A 65 -2.18 6.97 -7.14
CA LEU A 65 -3.05 8.13 -6.90
C LEU A 65 -2.71 9.34 -7.79
N PHE A 66 -1.54 9.34 -8.45
CA PHE A 66 -1.08 10.39 -9.36
C PHE A 66 -1.54 10.20 -10.81
N ASP A 67 -2.14 9.06 -11.15
CA ASP A 67 -2.79 8.83 -12.44
C ASP A 67 -4.30 9.00 -12.28
N SER A 68 -4.90 9.87 -13.11
CA SER A 68 -6.33 10.19 -13.00
C SER A 68 -7.26 9.00 -13.27
N LYS A 69 -6.83 8.04 -14.11
CA LYS A 69 -7.61 6.83 -14.39
C LYS A 69 -7.56 5.85 -13.21
N GLU A 70 -6.38 5.72 -12.61
CA GLU A 70 -6.16 4.84 -11.46
C GLU A 70 -6.73 5.44 -10.17
N PHE A 71 -6.72 6.76 -10.05
CA PHE A 71 -7.39 7.47 -8.96
C PHE A 71 -8.88 7.11 -8.86
N ALA A 72 -9.57 6.96 -9.99
CA ALA A 72 -10.97 6.54 -10.01
C ALA A 72 -11.19 5.14 -9.41
N PHE A 73 -10.20 4.24 -9.49
CA PHE A 73 -10.25 2.94 -8.82
C PHE A 73 -10.24 3.10 -7.30
N TYR A 74 -9.35 3.95 -6.76
CA TYR A 74 -9.31 4.22 -5.32
C TYR A 74 -10.56 4.94 -4.82
N GLN A 75 -11.15 5.83 -5.62
CA GLN A 75 -12.44 6.45 -5.28
C GLN A 75 -13.53 5.40 -5.09
N LYS A 76 -13.62 4.39 -5.97
CA LYS A 76 -14.58 3.29 -5.82
C LYS A 76 -14.36 2.48 -4.55
N ILE A 77 -13.09 2.25 -4.15
CA ILE A 77 -12.78 1.59 -2.88
C ILE A 77 -13.34 2.39 -1.71
N VAL A 78 -13.13 3.71 -1.72
CA VAL A 78 -13.60 4.61 -0.65
C VAL A 78 -15.12 4.63 -0.60
N GLU A 79 -15.80 4.76 -1.74
CA GLU A 79 -17.26 4.72 -1.84
C GLU A 79 -17.83 3.43 -1.25
N ILE A 80 -17.33 2.27 -1.71
CA ILE A 80 -17.77 0.96 -1.23
C ILE A 80 -17.58 0.81 0.29
N ALA A 81 -16.44 1.26 0.82
CA ALA A 81 -16.16 1.16 2.24
C ALA A 81 -17.05 2.10 3.06
N HIS A 82 -17.22 3.34 2.62
CA HIS A 82 -18.04 4.34 3.30
C HIS A 82 -19.52 3.97 3.33
N ASP A 83 -20.04 3.34 2.27
CA ASP A 83 -21.42 2.81 2.24
C ASP A 83 -21.69 1.80 3.37
N ALA A 84 -20.65 1.11 3.83
CA ALA A 84 -20.71 0.16 4.95
C ALA A 84 -20.20 0.73 6.28
N ASP A 85 -20.11 2.07 6.43
CA ASP A 85 -19.52 2.75 7.59
C ASP A 85 -18.13 2.19 7.96
N CYS A 86 -17.31 1.93 6.94
CA CYS A 86 -15.94 1.46 7.07
C CYS A 86 -14.97 2.55 6.57
N ARG A 87 -13.98 2.91 7.38
CA ARG A 87 -12.96 3.89 7.01
C ARG A 87 -11.91 3.26 6.10
N VAL A 88 -11.23 4.10 5.30
CA VAL A 88 -10.14 3.68 4.42
C VAL A 88 -8.86 4.39 4.81
N CYS A 89 -7.79 3.64 4.88
CA CYS A 89 -6.43 4.14 5.07
C CYS A 89 -5.54 3.63 3.93
N ALA A 90 -4.68 4.46 3.37
CA ALA A 90 -3.71 4.06 2.37
C ALA A 90 -2.36 3.75 3.03
N GLN A 91 -1.82 2.55 2.80
CA GLN A 91 -0.44 2.24 3.12
C GLN A 91 0.45 2.73 1.98
N LEU A 92 1.11 3.85 2.21
CA LEU A 92 1.99 4.46 1.22
C LEU A 92 3.34 3.75 1.16
N HIS A 93 3.82 3.46 -0.04
CA HIS A 93 5.13 2.85 -0.24
C HIS A 93 5.86 3.39 -1.48
N GLN A 94 7.14 3.06 -1.59
CA GLN A 94 7.99 3.40 -2.73
C GLN A 94 8.80 2.18 -3.15
N SER A 95 8.31 1.44 -4.16
CA SER A 95 8.91 0.17 -4.62
C SER A 95 9.59 0.23 -5.98
N ASP A 96 9.11 1.07 -6.88
CA ASP A 96 9.56 1.08 -8.29
C ASP A 96 11.05 1.36 -8.46
N SER A 97 11.62 2.19 -7.58
CA SER A 97 13.05 2.52 -7.62
C SER A 97 13.93 1.28 -7.38
N ASN A 98 13.52 0.39 -6.47
CA ASN A 98 14.28 -0.81 -6.13
C ASN A 98 14.22 -1.86 -7.24
N LEU A 99 13.06 -2.04 -7.87
CA LEU A 99 12.87 -3.04 -8.92
C LEU A 99 13.63 -2.64 -10.20
N LEU A 100 13.54 -1.38 -10.62
CA LEU A 100 14.27 -0.86 -11.78
C LEU A 100 15.78 -0.86 -11.56
N ALA A 101 16.23 -0.49 -10.34
CA ALA A 101 17.64 -0.58 -9.97
C ALA A 101 18.13 -2.03 -10.00
N MET A 102 17.33 -2.97 -9.54
CA MET A 102 17.67 -4.40 -9.58
C MET A 102 17.86 -4.89 -11.01
N PHE A 103 16.99 -4.52 -11.95
CA PHE A 103 17.13 -4.89 -13.36
C PHE A 103 18.43 -4.37 -13.98
N LYS A 104 18.91 -3.20 -13.59
CA LYS A 104 20.18 -2.62 -14.05
C LYS A 104 21.37 -3.49 -13.65
N TYR A 105 21.33 -4.16 -12.51
CA TYR A 105 22.45 -4.95 -11.98
C TYR A 105 22.36 -6.46 -12.25
N ILE A 106 21.18 -6.98 -12.67
CA ILE A 106 21.01 -8.41 -13.01
C ILE A 106 22.04 -8.92 -14.01
N PRO A 107 22.35 -8.22 -15.12
CA PRO A 107 23.37 -8.70 -16.05
C PRO A 107 24.74 -8.87 -15.39
N GLY A 108 25.13 -7.96 -14.49
CA GLY A 108 26.38 -8.05 -13.75
C GLY A 108 26.43 -9.23 -12.79
N LEU A 109 25.30 -9.53 -12.14
CA LEU A 109 25.16 -10.67 -11.24
C LEU A 109 25.22 -12.00 -12.02
N LEU A 110 24.48 -12.11 -13.12
CA LEU A 110 24.48 -13.31 -13.99
C LEU A 110 25.86 -13.59 -14.58
N LEU A 111 26.59 -12.55 -14.96
CA LEU A 111 27.95 -12.65 -15.50
C LEU A 111 29.01 -12.80 -14.39
N LYS A 112 28.59 -12.95 -13.12
CA LYS A 112 29.49 -13.02 -11.94
C LYS A 112 30.48 -11.84 -11.83
N LYS A 113 30.12 -10.68 -12.40
CA LYS A 113 30.92 -9.44 -12.31
C LYS A 113 30.69 -8.66 -11.03
N ILE A 114 29.56 -8.92 -10.37
CA ILE A 114 29.21 -8.38 -9.04
C ILE A 114 28.73 -9.51 -8.15
N THR A 115 29.05 -9.42 -6.86
CA THR A 115 28.55 -10.35 -5.85
C THR A 115 27.17 -9.93 -5.32
N PRO A 116 26.41 -10.82 -4.67
CA PRO A 116 25.18 -10.45 -3.99
C PRO A 116 25.35 -9.32 -2.96
N ASP A 117 26.45 -9.28 -2.23
CA ASP A 117 26.75 -8.23 -1.26
C ASP A 117 27.00 -6.88 -1.92
N GLN A 118 27.78 -6.86 -3.01
CA GLN A 118 27.99 -5.67 -3.82
C GLN A 118 26.69 -5.17 -4.47
N LEU A 119 25.80 -6.08 -4.86
CA LEU A 119 24.47 -5.71 -5.35
C LEU A 119 23.67 -5.01 -4.25
N ARG A 120 23.66 -5.57 -3.03
CA ARG A 120 22.97 -4.99 -1.89
C ARG A 120 23.49 -3.59 -1.53
N GLU A 121 24.80 -3.41 -1.55
CA GLU A 121 25.45 -2.11 -1.30
C GLU A 121 25.03 -1.06 -2.34
N LYS A 122 25.09 -1.41 -3.64
CA LYS A 122 24.67 -0.52 -4.74
C LYS A 122 23.18 -0.16 -4.68
N LEU A 123 22.31 -1.10 -4.30
CA LEU A 123 20.90 -0.84 -4.12
C LEU A 123 20.66 0.12 -2.93
N ASN A 124 21.38 -0.06 -1.85
CA ASN A 124 21.30 0.83 -0.68
C ASN A 124 21.77 2.25 -1.04
N GLU A 125 22.84 2.41 -1.82
CA GLU A 125 23.32 3.71 -2.28
C GLU A 125 22.30 4.43 -3.17
N GLU A 126 21.61 3.70 -4.06
CA GLU A 126 20.56 4.28 -4.91
C GLU A 126 19.31 4.69 -4.12
N VAL A 127 18.99 4.01 -3.03
CA VAL A 127 17.82 4.31 -2.18
C VAL A 127 18.11 5.39 -1.13
N ALA A 128 19.36 5.51 -0.68
CA ALA A 128 19.76 6.44 0.38
C ALA A 128 19.30 7.91 0.14
N PRO A 129 19.43 8.51 -1.07
CA PRO A 129 18.96 9.88 -1.33
C PRO A 129 17.46 10.07 -1.11
N TYR A 130 16.64 9.04 -1.36
CA TYR A 130 15.18 9.11 -1.18
C TYR A 130 14.81 9.07 0.30
N ILE A 131 15.49 8.25 1.10
CA ILE A 131 15.28 8.15 2.54
C ILE A 131 15.68 9.47 3.23
N THR A 132 16.80 10.05 2.85
CA THR A 132 17.30 11.33 3.41
C THR A 132 16.34 12.48 3.11
N ASN A 133 15.77 12.55 1.89
CA ASN A 133 14.80 13.57 1.51
C ASN A 133 13.45 13.42 2.24
N MET A 134 13.03 12.21 2.60
CA MET A 134 11.84 12.01 3.41
C MET A 134 12.00 12.47 4.86
N SER A 135 13.17 12.29 5.45
CA SER A 135 13.46 12.71 6.83
C SER A 135 13.59 14.24 6.99
N GLN A 136 13.85 14.99 5.92
CA GLN A 136 14.00 16.44 5.93
C GLN A 136 12.68 17.20 5.67
N ARG A 137 11.62 16.53 5.25
CA ARG A 137 10.28 17.14 5.10
C ARG A 137 9.53 17.05 6.43
N LYS A 138 9.83 18.02 7.31
CA LYS A 138 9.02 18.32 8.49
C LYS A 138 7.90 19.26 8.13
#